data_f365e0c445815bf992c3428218f4ca60
#
_entry.id   f365e0c445815bf992c3428218f4ca60
#
_cell.length_a   1.000
_cell.length_b   1.000
_cell.length_c   1.000
_cell.angle_alpha   90.00
_cell.angle_beta   90.00
_cell.angle_gamma   90.00
#
_symmetry.space_group_name_H-M   'P 1'
#
loop_
_entity.id
_entity.type
_entity.pdbx_description
1 polymer ?
#
loop_
_entity_poly.entity_id
_entity_poly.type
_entity_poly.pdbx_seq_one_letter_code
_entity_poly.pdbx_strand_id
1 'polypeptide(L)'
;SHLKSSDYKERVNALRRWLRGERLNAYVVPTLDPHNSEYLPFRWQTREWLTGFTGSAGLAVVTLEKAALWTDSRYFLQAEEQLAGTGIELMHEDMPGTPDVAQWLEAALSEGGAVGFCGECMSKELFDSLFAGLSERISVRASDNDPFDYLWRDRPDMPRTLLSLFPEEYAGLSAHAKLQAVRAALPAASGEEKRLFLMNDLSEIAWTLNLRGGDIDFNPLFLAYLLVTDDAATLFTDRHKITEEVRAYLTREGVAVDDYKAWQYVARELRTGRVGETCVYLPASVNMAQLEAFEQAAEATDDVRLEVIPSPVPPLRAVKTEAEREGMRAAMLRDGAAMVQFLRWLDEEVPKGLQTELSIDKKLTALRAEQPGFKGLSFPTIAGYAAHGAIVHYEATEETAARLEPRGLLLLDSGAHYDCGTTDITRTVALGPLTEEERRVYTLVLKGHINLARARFPEGTTGLELDLAARYGMWQRGYDFGHGTGHGVGTYLGVHEGPHQIRKNCRACTLVPFADGMTVTDEPGIYVSDRFGVRIENVLLAHEDGATDFGKFLAFETLTLCPIDLRPVVKELLTGEEIAWLNAYHDRVRVALLPLLANVADKAWLEAATRHI
;
A
#
# COMPACT_ATOMS: atom_id res chain seq x y z
N SER A 1 -5.87 7.27 -25.86
CA SER A 1 -6.92 8.07 -26.49
C SER A 1 -6.79 9.51 -26.06
N HIS A 2 -6.89 10.42 -27.04
CA HIS A 2 -6.68 11.85 -26.81
C HIS A 2 -8.03 12.54 -26.56
N LEU A 3 -8.53 12.41 -25.32
CA LEU A 3 -9.73 13.14 -24.93
C LEU A 3 -9.39 14.62 -24.72
N LYS A 4 -10.31 15.47 -25.15
CA LYS A 4 -10.20 16.91 -25.00
C LYS A 4 -10.89 17.38 -23.72
N SER A 5 -10.54 18.58 -23.25
CA SER A 5 -11.20 19.17 -22.09
C SER A 5 -12.73 19.28 -22.27
N SER A 6 -13.19 19.48 -23.50
CA SER A 6 -14.63 19.50 -23.83
C SER A 6 -15.32 18.16 -23.57
N ASP A 7 -14.61 17.04 -23.71
CA ASP A 7 -15.16 15.72 -23.46
C ASP A 7 -15.43 15.51 -21.96
N TYR A 8 -14.52 15.95 -21.11
CA TYR A 8 -14.72 15.89 -19.66
C TYR A 8 -15.82 16.83 -19.19
N LYS A 9 -15.91 18.00 -19.80
CA LYS A 9 -16.99 18.95 -19.54
C LYS A 9 -18.35 18.32 -19.85
N GLU A 10 -18.46 17.60 -20.96
CA GLU A 10 -19.69 16.89 -21.34
C GLU A 10 -20.01 15.74 -20.36
N ARG A 11 -18.99 15.01 -19.88
CA ARG A 11 -19.18 13.96 -18.85
C ARG A 11 -19.75 14.53 -17.55
N VAL A 12 -19.24 15.67 -17.12
CA VAL A 12 -19.75 16.39 -15.94
C VAL A 12 -21.21 16.83 -16.17
N ASN A 13 -21.52 17.36 -17.36
CA ASN A 13 -22.89 17.75 -17.69
C ASN A 13 -23.84 16.54 -17.75
N ALA A 14 -23.36 15.40 -18.24
CA ALA A 14 -24.15 14.15 -18.23
C ALA A 14 -24.44 13.70 -16.78
N LEU A 15 -23.46 13.81 -15.88
CA LEU A 15 -23.69 13.54 -14.46
C LEU A 15 -24.74 14.48 -13.88
N ARG A 16 -24.70 15.77 -14.22
CA ARG A 16 -25.69 16.74 -13.77
C ARG A 16 -27.10 16.38 -14.23
N ARG A 17 -27.27 15.92 -15.48
CA ARG A 17 -28.57 15.45 -15.98
C ARG A 17 -29.08 14.26 -15.14
N TRP A 18 -28.19 13.32 -14.83
CA TRP A 18 -28.54 12.19 -13.98
C TRP A 18 -28.92 12.62 -12.56
N LEU A 19 -28.18 13.59 -11.98
CA LEU A 19 -28.50 14.16 -10.65
C LEU A 19 -29.92 14.73 -10.59
N ARG A 20 -30.32 15.47 -11.63
CA ARG A 20 -31.67 16.05 -11.70
C ARG A 20 -32.74 14.96 -11.68
N GLY A 21 -32.52 13.88 -12.41
CA GLY A 21 -33.43 12.73 -12.43
C GLY A 21 -33.53 12.00 -11.09
N GLU A 22 -32.45 11.99 -10.33
CA GLU A 22 -32.39 11.35 -9.01
C GLU A 22 -32.76 12.30 -7.87
N ARG A 23 -33.09 13.55 -8.16
CA ARG A 23 -33.38 14.60 -7.17
C ARG A 23 -32.22 14.83 -6.21
N LEU A 24 -31.00 14.81 -6.74
CA LEU A 24 -29.77 15.13 -6.03
C LEU A 24 -29.24 16.49 -6.50
N ASN A 25 -28.66 17.24 -5.56
CA ASN A 25 -28.07 18.55 -5.83
C ASN A 25 -26.57 18.50 -6.02
N ALA A 26 -25.94 17.42 -5.57
CA ALA A 26 -24.51 17.20 -5.70
C ALA A 26 -24.17 15.70 -5.64
N TYR A 27 -22.99 15.35 -6.14
CA TYR A 27 -22.44 14.00 -6.06
C TYR A 27 -20.97 14.03 -5.70
N VAL A 28 -20.57 13.17 -4.77
CA VAL A 28 -19.17 13.04 -4.34
C VAL A 28 -18.57 11.78 -4.95
N VAL A 29 -17.44 11.94 -5.64
CA VAL A 29 -16.73 10.85 -6.32
C VAL A 29 -15.32 10.74 -5.73
N PRO A 30 -15.11 9.85 -4.75
CA PRO A 30 -13.78 9.64 -4.16
C PRO A 30 -12.93 8.70 -5.03
N THR A 31 -11.69 8.51 -4.61
CA THR A 31 -10.79 7.52 -5.20
C THR A 31 -10.84 6.26 -4.34
N LEU A 32 -11.92 5.49 -4.46
CA LEU A 32 -12.17 4.28 -3.69
C LEU A 32 -12.87 3.21 -4.52
N ASP A 33 -12.56 1.95 -4.19
CA ASP A 33 -13.34 0.79 -4.59
C ASP A 33 -14.18 0.28 -3.40
N PRO A 34 -14.97 -0.79 -3.55
CA PRO A 34 -15.79 -1.32 -2.44
C PRO A 34 -14.99 -1.86 -1.24
N HIS A 35 -13.69 -2.03 -1.37
CA HIS A 35 -12.82 -2.67 -0.38
C HIS A 35 -11.79 -1.71 0.25
N ASN A 36 -11.86 -0.42 -0.07
CA ASN A 36 -10.90 0.58 0.40
C ASN A 36 -9.45 0.21 0.02
N SER A 37 -9.27 -0.31 -1.21
CA SER A 37 -7.96 -0.75 -1.71
C SER A 37 -7.03 0.42 -2.00
N GLU A 38 -5.73 0.20 -1.84
CA GLU A 38 -4.69 1.20 -2.18
C GLU A 38 -4.59 1.41 -3.69
N TYR A 39 -4.64 0.32 -4.47
CA TYR A 39 -4.68 0.35 -5.94
C TYR A 39 -6.05 -0.07 -6.41
N LEU A 40 -6.68 0.76 -7.26
CA LEU A 40 -8.03 0.50 -7.73
C LEU A 40 -8.02 -0.29 -9.03
N PRO A 41 -8.85 -1.33 -9.17
CA PRO A 41 -9.17 -1.87 -10.48
C PRO A 41 -9.74 -0.78 -11.38
N PHE A 42 -9.49 -0.89 -12.68
CA PHE A 42 -9.86 0.15 -13.63
C PHE A 42 -11.35 0.52 -13.58
N ARG A 43 -12.20 -0.46 -13.32
CA ARG A 43 -13.64 -0.26 -13.16
C ARG A 43 -14.01 0.84 -12.15
N TRP A 44 -13.22 1.01 -11.09
CA TRP A 44 -13.49 1.99 -10.03
C TRP A 44 -12.67 3.26 -10.12
N GLN A 45 -11.96 3.46 -11.22
CA GLN A 45 -11.27 4.73 -11.49
C GLN A 45 -12.25 5.76 -12.06
N THR A 46 -13.38 5.92 -11.41
CA THR A 46 -14.49 6.77 -11.85
C THR A 46 -14.16 8.26 -11.77
N ARG A 47 -13.41 8.67 -10.74
CA ARG A 47 -12.95 10.07 -10.62
C ARG A 47 -12.06 10.45 -11.81
N GLU A 48 -11.12 9.60 -12.20
CA GLU A 48 -10.24 9.83 -13.35
C GLU A 48 -11.06 9.90 -14.65
N TRP A 49 -11.98 8.95 -14.85
CA TRP A 49 -12.86 8.95 -16.02
C TRP A 49 -13.65 10.25 -16.12
N LEU A 50 -14.18 10.72 -14.99
CA LEU A 50 -15.05 11.92 -14.94
C LEU A 50 -14.26 13.20 -15.17
N THR A 51 -13.07 13.33 -14.62
CA THR A 51 -12.35 14.60 -14.53
C THR A 51 -11.16 14.73 -15.47
N GLY A 52 -10.60 13.61 -15.93
CA GLY A 52 -9.35 13.61 -16.69
C GLY A 52 -8.10 13.77 -15.83
N PHE A 53 -8.25 13.94 -14.52
CA PHE A 53 -7.11 13.99 -13.61
C PHE A 53 -6.62 12.58 -13.31
N THR A 54 -5.36 12.29 -13.60
CA THR A 54 -4.78 10.95 -13.50
C THR A 54 -3.94 10.69 -12.25
N GLY A 55 -3.78 11.67 -11.36
CA GLY A 55 -3.06 11.48 -10.10
C GLY A 55 -3.71 10.40 -9.24
N SER A 56 -2.92 9.74 -8.40
CA SER A 56 -3.39 8.62 -7.59
C SER A 56 -4.29 9.00 -6.41
N ALA A 57 -4.32 10.26 -6.03
CA ALA A 57 -5.13 10.76 -4.92
C ALA A 57 -5.93 11.98 -5.33
N GLY A 58 -7.23 11.94 -5.07
CA GLY A 58 -8.11 13.05 -5.36
C GLY A 58 -9.56 12.70 -5.09
N LEU A 59 -10.36 13.74 -4.95
CA LEU A 59 -11.80 13.61 -4.71
C LEU A 59 -12.51 14.69 -5.52
N ALA A 60 -13.52 14.30 -6.29
CA ALA A 60 -14.31 15.23 -7.07
C ALA A 60 -15.70 15.42 -6.45
N VAL A 61 -16.21 16.64 -6.51
CA VAL A 61 -17.59 16.97 -6.16
C VAL A 61 -18.21 17.74 -7.29
N VAL A 62 -19.37 17.30 -7.75
CA VAL A 62 -20.13 17.94 -8.83
C VAL A 62 -21.48 18.36 -8.28
N THR A 63 -21.82 19.65 -8.41
CA THR A 63 -23.18 20.14 -8.17
C THR A 63 -23.86 20.43 -9.51
N LEU A 64 -25.11 20.86 -9.47
CA LEU A 64 -25.84 21.23 -10.70
C LEU A 64 -25.18 22.40 -11.45
N GLU A 65 -24.39 23.23 -10.77
CA GLU A 65 -23.79 24.42 -11.33
C GLU A 65 -22.27 24.47 -11.25
N LYS A 66 -21.66 23.76 -10.30
CA LYS A 66 -20.23 23.81 -10.01
C LYS A 66 -19.60 22.42 -10.02
N ALA A 67 -18.28 22.38 -10.15
CA ALA A 67 -17.51 21.16 -10.01
C ALA A 67 -16.13 21.50 -9.44
N ALA A 68 -15.62 20.69 -8.55
CA ALA A 68 -14.31 20.89 -7.92
C ALA A 68 -13.62 19.56 -7.69
N LEU A 69 -12.27 19.60 -7.67
CA LEU A 69 -11.43 18.45 -7.37
C LEU A 69 -10.39 18.85 -6.34
N TRP A 70 -10.35 18.09 -5.24
CA TRP A 70 -9.33 18.21 -4.19
C TRP A 70 -8.21 17.21 -4.47
N THR A 71 -6.97 17.68 -4.41
CA THR A 71 -5.78 16.82 -4.42
C THR A 71 -4.68 17.45 -3.59
N ASP A 72 -3.65 16.67 -3.26
CA ASP A 72 -2.55 17.13 -2.42
C ASP A 72 -1.41 17.75 -3.24
N SER A 73 -0.42 18.32 -2.53
CA SER A 73 0.68 19.08 -3.13
C SER A 73 1.52 18.31 -4.16
N ARG A 74 1.53 16.99 -4.09
CA ARG A 74 2.25 16.16 -5.07
C ARG A 74 1.73 16.36 -6.49
N TYR A 75 0.46 16.71 -6.63
CA TYR A 75 -0.26 16.73 -7.90
C TYR A 75 -0.75 18.08 -8.34
N PHE A 76 -0.43 19.17 -7.64
CA PHE A 76 -1.00 20.50 -7.97
C PHE A 76 -0.72 20.91 -9.42
N LEU A 77 0.53 20.80 -9.88
CA LEU A 77 0.89 21.18 -11.26
C LEU A 77 0.20 20.29 -12.29
N GLN A 78 0.22 18.98 -12.06
CA GLN A 78 -0.43 18.02 -12.96
C GLN A 78 -1.92 18.26 -13.05
N ALA A 79 -2.58 18.52 -11.91
CA ALA A 79 -4.01 18.79 -11.87
C ALA A 79 -4.38 20.10 -12.57
N GLU A 80 -3.58 21.14 -12.40
CA GLU A 80 -3.79 22.43 -13.11
C GLU A 80 -3.80 22.21 -14.61
N GLU A 81 -2.85 21.45 -15.14
CA GLU A 81 -2.77 21.15 -16.57
C GLU A 81 -3.94 20.29 -17.05
N GLN A 82 -4.25 19.23 -16.32
CA GLN A 82 -5.26 18.25 -16.72
C GLN A 82 -6.70 18.78 -16.58
N LEU A 83 -6.95 19.66 -15.64
CA LEU A 83 -8.29 20.24 -15.42
C LEU A 83 -8.55 21.50 -16.24
N ALA A 84 -7.54 22.05 -16.90
CA ALA A 84 -7.69 23.26 -17.69
C ALA A 84 -8.76 23.08 -18.77
N GLY A 85 -9.73 23.99 -18.83
CA GLY A 85 -10.81 23.97 -19.81
C GLY A 85 -11.94 22.99 -19.53
N THR A 86 -11.86 22.20 -18.46
CA THR A 86 -12.91 21.22 -18.09
C THR A 86 -14.07 21.84 -17.31
N GLY A 87 -13.89 23.02 -16.75
CA GLY A 87 -14.86 23.63 -15.83
C GLY A 87 -14.79 23.11 -14.41
N ILE A 88 -13.82 22.26 -14.11
CA ILE A 88 -13.60 21.71 -12.78
C ILE A 88 -12.54 22.55 -12.07
N GLU A 89 -12.91 23.15 -10.93
CA GLU A 89 -12.03 23.99 -10.14
C GLU A 89 -11.07 23.11 -9.30
N LEU A 90 -9.77 23.46 -9.34
CA LEU A 90 -8.79 22.76 -8.50
C LEU A 90 -8.80 23.33 -7.08
N MET A 91 -8.97 22.44 -6.10
CA MET A 91 -8.84 22.75 -4.67
C MET A 91 -7.50 22.21 -4.17
N HIS A 92 -6.64 23.12 -3.69
CA HIS A 92 -5.30 22.80 -3.17
C HIS A 92 -5.43 22.33 -1.72
N GLU A 93 -5.56 21.02 -1.52
CA GLU A 93 -5.78 20.41 -0.21
C GLU A 93 -4.70 20.86 0.79
N ASP A 94 -5.14 21.15 2.02
CA ASP A 94 -4.31 21.58 3.16
C ASP A 94 -3.60 22.93 2.99
N MET A 95 -3.90 23.69 1.94
CA MET A 95 -3.36 25.04 1.77
C MET A 95 -4.24 26.08 2.45
N PRO A 96 -3.64 27.14 3.02
CA PRO A 96 -4.41 28.23 3.65
C PRO A 96 -5.45 28.82 2.69
N GLY A 97 -6.66 28.99 3.16
CA GLY A 97 -7.75 29.58 2.38
C GLY A 97 -8.51 28.61 1.50
N THR A 98 -8.09 27.35 1.42
CA THR A 98 -8.82 26.31 0.66
C THR A 98 -9.90 25.71 1.55
N PRO A 99 -11.20 25.78 1.14
CA PRO A 99 -12.26 25.13 1.91
C PRO A 99 -12.12 23.60 1.81
N ASP A 100 -12.50 22.91 2.89
CA ASP A 100 -12.68 21.46 2.80
C ASP A 100 -14.00 21.15 2.07
N VAL A 101 -14.27 19.86 1.84
CA VAL A 101 -15.46 19.45 1.10
C VAL A 101 -16.75 19.93 1.77
N ALA A 102 -16.86 19.82 3.09
CA ALA A 102 -18.04 20.25 3.82
C ALA A 102 -18.26 21.76 3.70
N GLN A 103 -17.21 22.56 3.88
CA GLN A 103 -17.28 24.03 3.74
C GLN A 103 -17.67 24.43 2.31
N TRP A 104 -17.09 23.76 1.32
CA TRP A 104 -17.41 24.03 -0.08
C TRP A 104 -18.87 23.70 -0.41
N LEU A 105 -19.37 22.57 0.09
CA LEU A 105 -20.78 22.18 -0.09
C LEU A 105 -21.74 23.16 0.59
N GLU A 106 -21.40 23.62 1.81
CA GLU A 106 -22.21 24.63 2.50
C GLU A 106 -22.35 25.93 1.69
N ALA A 107 -21.26 26.36 1.06
CA ALA A 107 -21.28 27.54 0.20
C ALA A 107 -22.01 27.29 -1.12
N ALA A 108 -21.77 26.14 -1.76
CA ALA A 108 -22.37 25.82 -3.05
C ALA A 108 -23.87 25.50 -2.95
N LEU A 109 -24.32 24.95 -1.83
CA LEU A 109 -25.71 24.58 -1.55
C LEU A 109 -26.30 25.46 -0.46
N SER A 110 -26.21 26.79 -0.61
CA SER A 110 -26.66 27.76 0.39
C SER A 110 -28.14 27.62 0.76
N GLU A 111 -28.97 27.16 -0.18
CA GLU A 111 -30.41 26.89 0.04
C GLU A 111 -30.67 25.47 0.59
N GLY A 112 -29.62 24.71 0.86
CA GLY A 112 -29.75 23.31 1.24
C GLY A 112 -29.84 22.38 0.06
N GLY A 113 -30.03 21.09 0.31
CA GLY A 113 -30.15 20.08 -0.74
C GLY A 113 -29.67 18.71 -0.32
N ALA A 114 -29.65 17.80 -1.28
CA ALA A 114 -29.24 16.42 -1.10
C ALA A 114 -27.94 16.13 -1.85
N VAL A 115 -26.98 15.56 -1.14
CA VAL A 115 -25.68 15.13 -1.68
C VAL A 115 -25.68 13.61 -1.75
N GLY A 116 -25.36 13.06 -2.94
CA GLY A 116 -25.27 11.64 -3.17
C GLY A 116 -23.83 11.13 -3.29
N PHE A 117 -23.68 9.87 -3.13
CA PHE A 117 -22.44 9.13 -3.37
C PHE A 117 -22.74 7.67 -3.67
N CYS A 118 -21.78 6.94 -4.25
CA CYS A 118 -21.92 5.49 -4.43
C CYS A 118 -21.62 4.79 -3.10
N GLY A 119 -22.64 4.14 -2.51
CA GLY A 119 -22.53 3.52 -1.19
C GLY A 119 -21.44 2.45 -1.10
N GLU A 120 -21.27 1.65 -2.16
CA GLU A 120 -20.21 0.63 -2.20
C GLU A 120 -18.80 1.24 -2.21
N CYS A 121 -18.65 2.44 -2.78
CA CYS A 121 -17.35 3.10 -2.95
C CYS A 121 -17.11 4.25 -1.98
N MET A 122 -17.78 4.23 -0.84
CA MET A 122 -17.59 5.20 0.24
C MET A 122 -17.39 4.43 1.54
N SER A 123 -16.19 4.49 2.11
CA SER A 123 -15.95 3.89 3.43
C SER A 123 -16.59 4.74 4.53
N LYS A 124 -16.96 4.10 5.63
CA LYS A 124 -17.46 4.82 6.82
C LYS A 124 -16.45 5.86 7.29
N GLU A 125 -15.18 5.49 7.31
CA GLU A 125 -14.10 6.40 7.74
C GLU A 125 -14.05 7.67 6.88
N LEU A 126 -14.10 7.54 5.57
CA LEU A 126 -14.11 8.68 4.67
C LEU A 126 -15.40 9.49 4.80
N PHE A 127 -16.54 8.82 4.89
CA PHE A 127 -17.85 9.46 5.09
C PHE A 127 -17.83 10.37 6.32
N ASP A 128 -17.36 9.84 7.45
CA ASP A 128 -17.30 10.60 8.70
C ASP A 128 -16.37 11.82 8.57
N SER A 129 -15.22 11.64 7.89
CA SER A 129 -14.26 12.71 7.67
C SER A 129 -14.80 13.82 6.76
N LEU A 130 -15.47 13.47 5.67
CA LEU A 130 -15.95 14.43 4.68
C LEU A 130 -17.15 15.25 5.15
N PHE A 131 -18.07 14.63 5.86
CA PHE A 131 -19.40 15.21 6.11
C PHE A 131 -19.66 15.66 7.53
N ALA A 132 -18.71 15.53 8.44
CA ALA A 132 -18.88 15.88 9.85
C ALA A 132 -19.25 17.36 10.09
N GLY A 133 -18.81 18.26 9.21
CA GLY A 133 -19.06 19.69 9.35
C GLY A 133 -20.33 20.22 8.67
N LEU A 134 -21.13 19.34 8.07
CA LEU A 134 -22.34 19.77 7.35
C LEU A 134 -23.48 20.13 8.30
N SER A 135 -24.21 21.21 7.96
CA SER A 135 -25.43 21.59 8.65
C SER A 135 -26.59 20.67 8.27
N GLU A 136 -27.65 20.68 9.09
CA GLU A 136 -28.84 19.83 8.88
C GLU A 136 -29.62 20.13 7.59
N ARG A 137 -29.43 21.31 7.00
CA ARG A 137 -30.10 21.67 5.73
C ARG A 137 -29.56 20.91 4.54
N ILE A 138 -28.37 20.28 4.67
CA ILE A 138 -27.77 19.44 3.63
C ILE A 138 -27.84 17.99 4.10
N SER A 139 -28.62 17.18 3.37
CA SER A 139 -28.69 15.74 3.62
C SER A 139 -27.68 15.01 2.75
N VAL A 140 -27.14 13.92 3.25
CA VAL A 140 -26.18 13.08 2.52
C VAL A 140 -26.73 11.66 2.50
N ARG A 141 -26.78 11.04 1.32
CA ARG A 141 -27.28 9.66 1.17
C ARG A 141 -26.59 8.91 0.06
N ALA A 142 -26.47 7.61 0.22
CA ALA A 142 -26.07 6.73 -0.88
C ALA A 142 -27.15 6.78 -1.97
N SER A 143 -26.72 6.89 -3.23
CA SER A 143 -27.67 6.79 -4.35
C SER A 143 -28.12 5.34 -4.55
N ASP A 144 -29.32 5.15 -5.05
CA ASP A 144 -29.88 3.81 -5.31
C ASP A 144 -29.10 3.08 -6.41
N ASN A 145 -28.58 3.83 -7.37
CA ASN A 145 -27.82 3.29 -8.50
C ASN A 145 -26.48 4.05 -8.62
N ASP A 146 -25.51 3.38 -9.20
CA ASP A 146 -24.22 3.99 -9.54
C ASP A 146 -24.36 4.72 -10.88
N PRO A 147 -24.19 6.06 -10.93
CA PRO A 147 -24.33 6.81 -12.18
C PRO A 147 -23.36 6.35 -13.26
N PHE A 148 -22.19 5.84 -12.89
CA PHE A 148 -21.17 5.43 -13.86
C PHE A 148 -21.57 4.17 -14.61
N ASP A 149 -22.50 3.37 -14.14
CA ASP A 149 -23.09 2.27 -14.91
C ASP A 149 -23.87 2.77 -16.13
N TYR A 150 -24.37 4.00 -16.08
CA TYR A 150 -25.11 4.64 -17.19
C TYR A 150 -24.23 5.56 -18.01
N LEU A 151 -23.35 6.32 -17.36
CA LEU A 151 -22.57 7.36 -18.01
C LEU A 151 -21.34 6.82 -18.73
N TRP A 152 -20.68 5.85 -18.12
CA TRP A 152 -19.48 5.23 -18.64
C TRP A 152 -19.85 3.95 -19.39
N ARG A 153 -20.18 4.11 -20.67
CA ARG A 153 -20.77 3.01 -21.47
C ARG A 153 -19.85 1.80 -21.65
N ASP A 154 -18.55 2.04 -21.81
CA ASP A 154 -17.54 1.00 -21.94
C ASP A 154 -16.80 0.76 -20.63
N ARG A 155 -17.47 0.97 -19.51
CA ARG A 155 -16.93 0.71 -18.18
C ARG A 155 -16.44 -0.74 -18.07
N PRO A 156 -15.20 -0.97 -17.65
CA PRO A 156 -14.68 -2.33 -17.50
C PRO A 156 -15.52 -3.16 -16.54
N ASP A 157 -15.62 -4.46 -16.83
CA ASP A 157 -16.19 -5.41 -15.91
C ASP A 157 -15.30 -5.58 -14.68
N MET A 158 -15.85 -6.21 -13.64
CA MET A 158 -15.06 -6.60 -12.48
C MET A 158 -13.99 -7.62 -12.90
N PRO A 159 -12.76 -7.51 -12.39
CA PRO A 159 -11.71 -8.49 -12.70
C PRO A 159 -12.11 -9.90 -12.29
N ARG A 160 -11.69 -10.89 -13.06
CA ARG A 160 -12.01 -12.32 -12.85
C ARG A 160 -10.76 -13.18 -12.93
N THR A 161 -9.80 -12.94 -12.06
CA THR A 161 -8.61 -13.79 -12.01
C THR A 161 -8.89 -15.04 -11.18
N LEU A 162 -8.28 -16.15 -11.57
CA LEU A 162 -8.43 -17.40 -10.81
C LEU A 162 -7.69 -17.31 -9.48
N LEU A 163 -8.30 -17.84 -8.44
CA LEU A 163 -7.66 -17.95 -7.13
C LEU A 163 -6.64 -19.08 -7.12
N SER A 164 -5.60 -18.91 -6.31
CA SER A 164 -4.58 -19.92 -6.07
C SER A 164 -4.33 -20.06 -4.58
N LEU A 165 -3.80 -21.21 -4.19
CA LEU A 165 -3.45 -21.48 -2.80
C LEU A 165 -2.12 -20.82 -2.43
N PHE A 166 -2.07 -20.23 -1.25
CA PHE A 166 -0.81 -19.92 -0.58
C PHE A 166 -0.52 -21.11 0.34
N PRO A 167 0.49 -21.95 0.02
CA PRO A 167 0.70 -23.21 0.73
C PRO A 167 0.91 -23.04 2.22
N GLU A 168 0.34 -23.93 3.01
CA GLU A 168 0.52 -23.93 4.48
C GLU A 168 1.99 -24.01 4.88
N GLU A 169 2.82 -24.68 4.08
CA GLU A 169 4.27 -24.74 4.29
C GLU A 169 4.93 -23.35 4.28
N TYR A 170 4.34 -22.38 3.56
CA TYR A 170 4.79 -20.99 3.55
C TYR A 170 4.05 -20.13 4.57
N ALA A 171 2.79 -20.43 4.83
CA ALA A 171 1.96 -19.66 5.76
C ALA A 171 2.27 -19.98 7.23
N GLY A 172 2.62 -21.22 7.52
CA GLY A 172 2.89 -21.68 8.89
C GLY A 172 1.66 -21.97 9.75
N LEU A 173 0.47 -21.57 9.27
CA LEU A 173 -0.82 -21.81 9.93
C LEU A 173 -1.86 -22.12 8.84
N SER A 174 -2.80 -23.01 9.16
CA SER A 174 -3.94 -23.29 8.29
C SER A 174 -4.94 -22.13 8.30
N ALA A 175 -5.80 -22.06 7.29
CA ALA A 175 -6.92 -21.12 7.28
C ALA A 175 -7.84 -21.34 8.48
N HIS A 176 -8.11 -22.61 8.83
CA HIS A 176 -8.90 -22.94 10.02
C HIS A 176 -8.29 -22.34 11.28
N ALA A 177 -6.98 -22.48 11.49
CA ALA A 177 -6.29 -21.91 12.65
C ALA A 177 -6.37 -20.38 12.66
N LYS A 178 -6.23 -19.76 11.51
CA LYS A 178 -6.34 -18.29 11.37
C LYS A 178 -7.75 -17.80 11.68
N LEU A 179 -8.78 -18.51 11.21
CA LEU A 179 -10.17 -18.20 11.54
C LEU A 179 -10.42 -18.30 13.05
N GLN A 180 -9.87 -19.30 13.70
CA GLN A 180 -9.98 -19.42 15.15
C GLN A 180 -9.29 -18.26 15.87
N ALA A 181 -8.13 -17.83 15.38
CA ALA A 181 -7.42 -16.67 15.93
C ALA A 181 -8.23 -15.37 15.77
N VAL A 182 -8.89 -15.19 14.63
CA VAL A 182 -9.77 -14.05 14.39
C VAL A 182 -10.94 -14.06 15.38
N ARG A 183 -11.59 -15.22 15.56
CA ARG A 183 -12.70 -15.37 16.51
C ARG A 183 -12.26 -15.07 17.94
N ALA A 184 -11.09 -15.55 18.34
CA ALA A 184 -10.53 -15.30 19.68
C ALA A 184 -10.20 -13.83 19.92
N ALA A 185 -9.89 -13.08 18.86
CA ALA A 185 -9.53 -11.67 18.95
C ALA A 185 -10.74 -10.72 18.91
N LEU A 186 -11.93 -11.22 18.55
CA LEU A 186 -13.16 -10.44 18.64
C LEU A 186 -13.55 -10.20 20.10
N PRO A 187 -14.29 -9.11 20.40
CA PRO A 187 -14.82 -8.92 21.76
C PRO A 187 -15.61 -10.13 22.23
N ALA A 188 -15.53 -10.47 23.50
CA ALA A 188 -16.24 -11.61 24.07
C ALA A 188 -17.76 -11.47 23.88
N ALA A 189 -18.41 -12.58 23.57
CA ALA A 189 -19.87 -12.61 23.45
C ALA A 189 -20.55 -12.29 24.78
N SER A 190 -21.67 -11.56 24.73
CA SER A 190 -22.50 -11.26 25.90
C SER A 190 -23.57 -12.34 26.03
N GLY A 191 -23.44 -13.20 27.05
CA GLY A 191 -24.39 -14.31 27.25
C GLY A 191 -24.36 -15.30 26.09
N GLU A 192 -25.55 -15.60 25.54
CA GLU A 192 -25.71 -16.50 24.41
C GLU A 192 -25.71 -15.79 23.04
N GLU A 193 -25.35 -14.50 23.03
CA GLU A 193 -25.28 -13.71 21.80
C GLU A 193 -24.31 -14.31 20.79
N LYS A 194 -24.76 -14.42 19.55
CA LYS A 194 -23.93 -14.84 18.43
C LYS A 194 -23.07 -13.65 17.98
N ARG A 195 -21.87 -13.94 17.49
CA ARG A 195 -20.99 -12.92 16.93
C ARG A 195 -20.83 -13.14 15.43
N LEU A 196 -20.83 -12.03 14.70
CA LEU A 196 -20.69 -12.02 13.27
C LEU A 196 -19.71 -10.89 12.91
N PHE A 197 -18.66 -11.20 12.17
CA PHE A 197 -17.69 -10.23 11.69
C PHE A 197 -17.63 -10.27 10.17
N LEU A 198 -17.87 -9.13 9.51
CA LEU A 198 -17.78 -9.03 8.06
C LEU A 198 -16.46 -8.33 7.70
N MET A 199 -15.56 -9.08 7.08
CA MET A 199 -14.24 -8.64 6.67
C MET A 199 -14.32 -8.15 5.22
N ASN A 200 -13.86 -6.93 4.94
CA ASN A 200 -13.91 -6.37 3.58
C ASN A 200 -12.54 -6.01 3.00
N ASP A 201 -11.50 -5.92 3.81
CA ASP A 201 -10.15 -5.64 3.33
C ASP A 201 -9.59 -6.86 2.59
N LEU A 202 -9.18 -6.67 1.34
CA LEU A 202 -8.76 -7.78 0.47
C LEU A 202 -7.50 -8.49 0.97
N SER A 203 -6.55 -7.74 1.52
CA SER A 203 -5.32 -8.35 2.04
C SER A 203 -5.58 -9.16 3.30
N GLU A 204 -6.53 -8.72 4.14
CA GLU A 204 -6.95 -9.46 5.34
C GLU A 204 -7.63 -10.77 4.97
N ILE A 205 -8.49 -10.73 3.97
CA ILE A 205 -9.20 -11.93 3.46
C ILE A 205 -8.20 -12.94 2.88
N ALA A 206 -7.29 -12.47 2.03
CA ALA A 206 -6.26 -13.31 1.43
C ALA A 206 -5.36 -13.95 2.49
N TRP A 207 -4.93 -13.17 3.49
CA TRP A 207 -4.15 -13.70 4.60
C TRP A 207 -4.91 -14.76 5.40
N THR A 208 -6.15 -14.47 5.77
CA THR A 208 -6.96 -15.34 6.62
C THR A 208 -7.21 -16.69 5.97
N LEU A 209 -7.49 -16.71 4.67
CA LEU A 209 -7.84 -17.93 3.95
C LEU A 209 -6.65 -18.61 3.26
N ASN A 210 -5.45 -18.04 3.32
CA ASN A 210 -4.29 -18.55 2.59
C ASN A 210 -4.59 -18.69 1.08
N LEU A 211 -5.22 -17.67 0.52
CA LEU A 211 -5.53 -17.60 -0.91
C LEU A 211 -4.92 -16.34 -1.53
N ARG A 212 -4.58 -16.44 -2.80
CA ARG A 212 -4.06 -15.32 -3.59
C ARG A 212 -4.82 -15.23 -4.91
N GLY A 213 -4.81 -14.06 -5.52
CA GLY A 213 -5.43 -13.80 -6.81
C GLY A 213 -4.67 -12.74 -7.57
N GLY A 214 -5.26 -12.17 -8.60
CA GLY A 214 -4.62 -11.16 -9.43
C GLY A 214 -5.58 -10.05 -9.86
N ASP A 215 -6.62 -9.78 -9.09
CA ASP A 215 -7.63 -8.77 -9.44
C ASP A 215 -7.12 -7.34 -9.27
N ILE A 216 -6.10 -7.13 -8.46
CA ILE A 216 -5.51 -5.82 -8.16
C ILE A 216 -4.11 -5.77 -8.74
N ASP A 217 -3.78 -4.72 -9.49
CA ASP A 217 -2.43 -4.54 -10.02
C ASP A 217 -1.40 -4.52 -8.88
N PHE A 218 -0.30 -5.21 -9.08
CA PHE A 218 0.82 -5.30 -8.14
C PHE A 218 0.50 -5.99 -6.80
N ASN A 219 -0.70 -6.49 -6.62
CA ASN A 219 -1.13 -7.13 -5.37
C ASN A 219 -1.74 -8.50 -5.65
N PRO A 220 -1.34 -9.54 -4.91
CA PRO A 220 -1.87 -10.89 -5.12
C PRO A 220 -3.24 -11.06 -4.46
N LEU A 221 -4.16 -10.16 -4.75
CA LEU A 221 -5.45 -10.03 -4.08
C LEU A 221 -6.60 -10.35 -5.05
N PHE A 222 -7.75 -10.61 -4.47
CA PHE A 222 -8.98 -10.91 -5.22
C PHE A 222 -10.17 -10.26 -4.55
N LEU A 223 -11.14 -9.85 -5.36
CA LEU A 223 -12.34 -9.16 -4.87
C LEU A 223 -13.25 -10.16 -4.15
N ALA A 224 -13.50 -9.92 -2.89
CA ALA A 224 -14.30 -10.78 -2.04
C ALA A 224 -14.69 -10.08 -0.74
N TYR A 225 -15.67 -10.65 -0.06
CA TYR A 225 -15.96 -10.38 1.36
C TYR A 225 -15.87 -11.70 2.12
N LEU A 226 -15.54 -11.64 3.39
CA LEU A 226 -15.49 -12.83 4.24
C LEU A 226 -16.31 -12.59 5.49
N LEU A 227 -17.35 -13.42 5.65
CA LEU A 227 -18.16 -13.44 6.86
C LEU A 227 -17.61 -14.49 7.80
N VAL A 228 -17.27 -14.09 9.02
CA VAL A 228 -16.81 -15.00 10.07
C VAL A 228 -17.82 -14.99 11.20
N THR A 229 -18.36 -16.16 11.52
CA THR A 229 -19.22 -16.35 12.69
C THR A 229 -18.50 -17.23 13.71
N ASP A 230 -19.12 -17.49 14.86
CA ASP A 230 -18.49 -18.29 15.91
C ASP A 230 -18.14 -19.72 15.46
N ASP A 231 -18.88 -20.26 14.50
CA ASP A 231 -18.75 -21.67 14.07
C ASP A 231 -18.66 -21.86 12.56
N ALA A 232 -18.70 -20.79 11.78
CA ALA A 232 -18.73 -20.87 10.32
C ALA A 232 -17.96 -19.74 9.67
N ALA A 233 -17.67 -19.88 8.38
CA ALA A 233 -17.12 -18.82 7.55
C ALA A 233 -17.68 -18.95 6.13
N THR A 234 -17.97 -17.81 5.49
CA THR A 234 -18.47 -17.76 4.13
C THR A 234 -17.69 -16.75 3.31
N LEU A 235 -17.11 -17.21 2.22
CA LEU A 235 -16.42 -16.37 1.24
C LEU A 235 -17.41 -15.92 0.17
N PHE A 236 -17.64 -14.61 0.05
CA PHE A 236 -18.47 -14.01 -0.99
C PHE A 236 -17.58 -13.54 -2.12
N THR A 237 -17.60 -14.24 -3.24
CA THR A 237 -16.78 -13.92 -4.40
C THR A 237 -17.41 -14.44 -5.68
N ASP A 238 -16.91 -13.99 -6.84
CA ASP A 238 -17.33 -14.55 -8.12
C ASP A 238 -16.93 -16.02 -8.20
N ARG A 239 -17.89 -16.92 -8.33
CA ARG A 239 -17.65 -18.37 -8.35
C ARG A 239 -16.77 -18.83 -9.49
N HIS A 240 -16.69 -18.07 -10.58
CA HIS A 240 -15.81 -18.39 -11.71
C HIS A 240 -14.32 -18.33 -11.37
N LYS A 241 -13.98 -17.68 -10.25
CA LYS A 241 -12.59 -17.61 -9.76
C LYS A 241 -12.18 -18.87 -9.00
N ILE A 242 -13.13 -19.70 -8.60
CA ILE A 242 -12.91 -20.87 -7.74
C ILE A 242 -12.58 -22.08 -8.62
N THR A 243 -11.33 -22.51 -8.60
CA THR A 243 -10.89 -23.75 -9.26
C THR A 243 -11.35 -24.97 -8.44
N GLU A 244 -11.29 -26.16 -9.02
CA GLU A 244 -11.57 -27.40 -8.28
C GLU A 244 -10.62 -27.58 -7.08
N GLU A 245 -9.35 -27.24 -7.24
CA GLU A 245 -8.37 -27.30 -6.15
C GLU A 245 -8.75 -26.37 -5.00
N VAL A 246 -9.11 -25.13 -5.32
CA VAL A 246 -9.51 -24.13 -4.31
C VAL A 246 -10.82 -24.53 -3.64
N ARG A 247 -11.78 -25.05 -4.41
CA ARG A 247 -13.07 -25.53 -3.87
C ARG A 247 -12.84 -26.63 -2.83
N ALA A 248 -12.05 -27.65 -3.17
CA ALA A 248 -11.75 -28.75 -2.27
C ALA A 248 -11.04 -28.26 -1.01
N TYR A 249 -10.12 -27.33 -1.17
CA TYR A 249 -9.38 -26.69 -0.07
C TYR A 249 -10.33 -25.95 0.88
N LEU A 250 -11.20 -25.09 0.36
CA LEU A 250 -12.15 -24.32 1.18
C LEU A 250 -13.11 -25.24 1.95
N THR A 251 -13.57 -26.31 1.31
CA THR A 251 -14.41 -27.30 1.98
C THR A 251 -13.68 -27.95 3.15
N ARG A 252 -12.42 -28.34 2.97
CA ARG A 252 -11.60 -28.90 4.06
C ARG A 252 -11.42 -27.93 5.21
N GLU A 253 -11.24 -26.64 4.89
CA GLU A 253 -11.01 -25.61 5.90
C GLU A 253 -12.30 -25.08 6.53
N GLY A 254 -13.45 -25.62 6.15
CA GLY A 254 -14.74 -25.23 6.74
C GLY A 254 -15.27 -23.90 6.24
N VAL A 255 -14.94 -23.51 5.01
CA VAL A 255 -15.36 -22.24 4.41
C VAL A 255 -16.34 -22.50 3.27
N ALA A 256 -17.55 -21.96 3.40
CA ALA A 256 -18.56 -21.97 2.34
C ALA A 256 -18.26 -20.85 1.33
N VAL A 257 -18.77 -21.00 0.11
CA VAL A 257 -18.63 -19.99 -0.96
C VAL A 257 -20.02 -19.57 -1.41
N ASP A 258 -20.22 -18.27 -1.57
CA ASP A 258 -21.44 -17.71 -2.13
C ASP A 258 -21.10 -16.55 -3.07
N ASP A 259 -22.09 -16.06 -3.79
CA ASP A 259 -21.91 -14.98 -4.77
C ASP A 259 -21.43 -13.70 -4.10
N TYR A 260 -20.68 -12.88 -4.85
CA TYR A 260 -20.04 -11.67 -4.36
C TYR A 260 -20.98 -10.73 -3.58
N LYS A 261 -22.19 -10.53 -4.05
CA LYS A 261 -23.16 -9.64 -3.40
C LYS A 261 -24.11 -10.36 -2.43
N ALA A 262 -23.93 -11.65 -2.21
CA ALA A 262 -24.82 -12.44 -1.35
C ALA A 262 -24.73 -12.07 0.14
N TRP A 263 -23.76 -11.28 0.55
CA TRP A 263 -23.71 -10.70 1.91
C TRP A 263 -25.01 -9.93 2.24
N GLN A 264 -25.72 -9.41 1.23
CA GLN A 264 -26.99 -8.70 1.40
C GLN A 264 -28.05 -9.58 2.03
N TYR A 265 -28.05 -10.88 1.71
CA TYR A 265 -29.02 -11.83 2.27
C TYR A 265 -28.79 -12.02 3.77
N VAL A 266 -27.56 -11.94 4.24
CA VAL A 266 -27.23 -12.01 5.67
C VAL A 266 -27.91 -10.85 6.42
N ALA A 267 -27.78 -9.63 5.92
CA ALA A 267 -28.41 -8.47 6.52
C ALA A 267 -29.96 -8.59 6.51
N ARG A 268 -30.54 -9.08 5.40
CA ARG A 268 -31.99 -9.31 5.29
C ARG A 268 -32.47 -10.34 6.30
N GLU A 269 -31.74 -11.44 6.46
CA GLU A 269 -32.12 -12.49 7.41
C GLU A 269 -32.09 -11.98 8.85
N LEU A 270 -31.07 -11.18 9.19
CA LEU A 270 -30.97 -10.55 10.51
C LEU A 270 -32.17 -9.64 10.82
N ARG A 271 -32.69 -8.93 9.81
CA ARG A 271 -33.86 -8.04 9.98
C ARG A 271 -35.11 -8.76 10.43
N THR A 272 -35.20 -10.05 10.15
CA THR A 272 -36.41 -10.86 10.52
C THR A 272 -36.45 -11.17 12.02
N GLY A 273 -35.37 -11.06 12.74
CA GLY A 273 -35.24 -11.46 14.13
C GLY A 273 -35.17 -12.98 14.35
N ARG A 274 -35.29 -13.78 13.27
CA ARG A 274 -35.26 -15.25 13.39
C ARG A 274 -33.93 -15.85 13.75
N VAL A 275 -32.85 -15.11 13.48
CA VAL A 275 -31.48 -15.55 13.82
C VAL A 275 -31.25 -15.58 15.33
N GLY A 276 -31.94 -14.71 16.07
CA GLY A 276 -31.78 -14.53 17.52
C GLY A 276 -30.75 -13.45 17.85
N GLU A 277 -30.40 -13.35 19.12
CA GLU A 277 -29.47 -12.32 19.59
C GLU A 277 -28.12 -12.42 18.88
N THR A 278 -27.73 -11.34 18.21
CA THR A 278 -26.52 -11.27 17.37
C THR A 278 -25.86 -9.91 17.50
N CYS A 279 -24.55 -9.90 17.71
CA CYS A 279 -23.73 -8.69 17.54
C CYS A 279 -22.99 -8.76 16.21
N VAL A 280 -23.22 -7.76 15.35
CA VAL A 280 -22.50 -7.60 14.09
C VAL A 280 -21.32 -6.66 14.31
N TYR A 281 -20.12 -7.15 14.05
CA TYR A 281 -18.90 -6.36 14.10
C TYR A 281 -18.48 -5.98 12.69
N LEU A 282 -18.24 -4.70 12.45
CA LEU A 282 -17.77 -4.15 11.18
C LEU A 282 -16.51 -3.32 11.40
N PRO A 283 -15.50 -3.38 10.50
CA PRO A 283 -14.35 -2.48 10.59
C PRO A 283 -14.70 -1.07 10.10
N ALA A 284 -13.91 -0.06 10.48
CA ALA A 284 -14.11 1.32 10.03
C ALA A 284 -13.94 1.49 8.51
N SER A 285 -13.24 0.55 7.86
CA SER A 285 -13.08 0.49 6.40
C SER A 285 -14.30 -0.08 5.66
N VAL A 286 -15.33 -0.52 6.39
CA VAL A 286 -16.58 -1.02 5.79
C VAL A 286 -17.18 0.03 4.86
N ASN A 287 -17.74 -0.40 3.73
CA ASN A 287 -18.40 0.55 2.85
C ASN A 287 -19.80 0.92 3.35
N MET A 288 -20.30 2.08 2.93
CA MET A 288 -21.57 2.61 3.43
C MET A 288 -22.79 1.76 3.03
N ALA A 289 -22.74 1.06 1.91
CA ALA A 289 -23.83 0.16 1.52
C ALA A 289 -24.00 -0.98 2.53
N GLN A 290 -22.86 -1.54 2.98
CA GLN A 290 -22.88 -2.59 4.00
C GLN A 290 -23.29 -2.05 5.37
N LEU A 291 -22.72 -0.91 5.76
CA LEU A 291 -23.05 -0.28 7.04
C LEU A 291 -24.55 -0.01 7.14
N GLU A 292 -25.13 0.62 6.12
CA GLU A 292 -26.58 0.94 6.09
C GLU A 292 -27.44 -0.31 6.17
N ALA A 293 -27.06 -1.40 5.45
CA ALA A 293 -27.81 -2.63 5.48
C ALA A 293 -27.87 -3.26 6.89
N PHE A 294 -26.74 -3.25 7.60
CA PHE A 294 -26.67 -3.80 8.95
C PHE A 294 -27.28 -2.85 10.00
N GLU A 295 -27.19 -1.54 9.79
CA GLU A 295 -27.91 -0.56 10.62
C GLU A 295 -29.42 -0.75 10.52
N GLN A 296 -29.95 -0.99 9.32
CA GLN A 296 -31.36 -1.28 9.12
C GLN A 296 -31.77 -2.58 9.85
N ALA A 297 -30.91 -3.58 9.87
CA ALA A 297 -31.18 -4.79 10.64
C ALA A 297 -31.24 -4.51 12.15
N ALA A 298 -30.33 -3.71 12.67
CA ALA A 298 -30.30 -3.33 14.08
C ALA A 298 -31.51 -2.47 14.48
N GLU A 299 -32.02 -1.65 13.56
CA GLU A 299 -33.24 -0.85 13.79
C GLU A 299 -34.51 -1.69 13.74
N ALA A 300 -34.52 -2.73 12.91
CA ALA A 300 -35.70 -3.56 12.68
C ALA A 300 -36.02 -4.52 13.83
N THR A 301 -35.02 -4.89 14.64
CA THR A 301 -35.18 -5.84 15.74
C THR A 301 -34.22 -5.53 16.88
N ASP A 302 -34.67 -5.70 18.12
CA ASP A 302 -33.84 -5.53 19.31
C ASP A 302 -32.83 -6.68 19.47
N ASP A 303 -32.96 -7.75 18.71
CA ASP A 303 -32.06 -8.89 18.76
C ASP A 303 -30.70 -8.62 18.07
N VAL A 304 -30.62 -7.59 17.22
CA VAL A 304 -29.40 -7.27 16.48
C VAL A 304 -28.74 -6.00 17.04
N ARG A 305 -27.48 -6.14 17.39
CA ARG A 305 -26.62 -5.05 17.86
C ARG A 305 -25.47 -4.88 16.86
N LEU A 306 -25.13 -3.64 16.51
CA LEU A 306 -24.06 -3.32 15.58
C LEU A 306 -22.96 -2.57 16.31
N GLU A 307 -21.73 -2.99 16.09
CA GLU A 307 -20.56 -2.34 16.67
C GLU A 307 -19.43 -2.22 15.64
N VAL A 308 -18.88 -1.02 15.48
CA VAL A 308 -17.72 -0.78 14.63
C VAL A 308 -16.47 -0.91 15.49
N ILE A 309 -15.56 -1.80 15.07
CA ILE A 309 -14.34 -2.12 15.82
C ILE A 309 -13.12 -2.07 14.90
N PRO A 310 -11.91 -1.88 15.45
CA PRO A 310 -10.70 -2.14 14.68
C PRO A 310 -10.68 -3.61 14.23
N SER A 311 -10.27 -3.87 12.99
CA SER A 311 -10.15 -5.26 12.53
C SER A 311 -9.16 -6.04 13.40
N PRO A 312 -9.46 -7.28 13.81
CA PRO A 312 -8.53 -8.11 14.56
C PRO A 312 -7.37 -8.66 13.70
N VAL A 313 -7.45 -8.57 12.38
CA VAL A 313 -6.47 -9.21 11.49
C VAL A 313 -5.11 -8.52 11.47
N PRO A 314 -4.99 -7.18 11.33
CA PRO A 314 -3.68 -6.55 11.22
C PRO A 314 -2.69 -6.90 12.33
N PRO A 315 -3.04 -6.90 13.63
CA PRO A 315 -2.10 -7.34 14.66
C PRO A 315 -1.69 -8.80 14.55
N LEU A 316 -2.60 -9.68 14.15
CA LEU A 316 -2.31 -11.10 13.96
C LEU A 316 -1.37 -11.33 12.77
N ARG A 317 -1.64 -10.67 11.66
CA ARG A 317 -0.87 -10.77 10.42
C ARG A 317 0.53 -10.16 10.56
N ALA A 318 0.67 -9.11 11.36
CA ALA A 318 1.94 -8.39 11.54
C ALA A 318 3.05 -9.28 12.09
N VAL A 319 2.71 -10.23 12.97
CA VAL A 319 3.67 -11.15 13.58
C VAL A 319 3.81 -12.37 12.68
N LYS A 320 4.90 -12.42 11.93
CA LYS A 320 5.15 -13.49 10.95
C LYS A 320 5.46 -14.81 11.66
N THR A 321 4.92 -15.90 11.13
CA THR A 321 5.27 -17.25 11.56
C THR A 321 6.72 -17.57 11.17
N GLU A 322 7.32 -18.64 11.74
CA GLU A 322 8.65 -19.07 11.29
C GLU A 322 8.68 -19.40 9.81
N ALA A 323 7.63 -20.04 9.28
CA ALA A 323 7.53 -20.37 7.87
C ALA A 323 7.51 -19.10 7.00
N GLU A 324 6.76 -18.07 7.41
CA GLU A 324 6.73 -16.79 6.71
C GLU A 324 8.08 -16.08 6.75
N ARG A 325 8.76 -16.11 7.88
CA ARG A 325 10.12 -15.54 8.02
C ARG A 325 11.10 -16.23 7.06
N GLU A 326 11.08 -17.57 7.01
CA GLU A 326 11.91 -18.34 6.08
C GLU A 326 11.56 -18.03 4.61
N GLY A 327 10.28 -17.90 4.30
CA GLY A 327 9.83 -17.51 2.96
C GLY A 327 10.32 -16.13 2.56
N MET A 328 10.27 -15.16 3.46
CA MET A 328 10.81 -13.82 3.22
C MET A 328 12.32 -13.85 2.99
N ARG A 329 13.06 -14.63 3.78
CA ARG A 329 14.50 -14.81 3.57
C ARG A 329 14.81 -15.43 2.20
N ALA A 330 14.05 -16.44 1.79
CA ALA A 330 14.20 -17.06 0.48
C ALA A 330 13.90 -16.07 -0.66
N ALA A 331 12.86 -15.26 -0.52
CA ALA A 331 12.53 -14.23 -1.50
C ALA A 331 13.68 -13.20 -1.63
N MET A 332 14.27 -12.81 -0.52
CA MET A 332 15.38 -11.85 -0.53
C MET A 332 16.64 -12.41 -1.19
N LEU A 333 16.89 -13.71 -1.05
CA LEU A 333 18.01 -14.37 -1.76
C LEU A 333 17.80 -14.32 -3.27
N ARG A 334 16.63 -14.71 -3.75
CA ARG A 334 16.29 -14.69 -5.18
C ARG A 334 16.37 -13.29 -5.76
N ASP A 335 15.78 -12.35 -5.06
CA ASP A 335 15.75 -10.94 -5.46
C ASP A 335 17.16 -10.32 -5.44
N GLY A 336 17.95 -10.68 -4.43
CA GLY A 336 19.34 -10.24 -4.32
C GLY A 336 20.20 -10.71 -5.48
N ALA A 337 20.05 -11.96 -5.93
CA ALA A 337 20.76 -12.46 -7.09
C ALA A 337 20.38 -11.68 -8.36
N ALA A 338 19.10 -11.40 -8.57
CA ALA A 338 18.63 -10.60 -9.69
C ALA A 338 19.19 -9.16 -9.62
N MET A 339 19.22 -8.56 -8.43
CA MET A 339 19.77 -7.22 -8.24
C MET A 339 21.26 -7.15 -8.56
N VAL A 340 22.05 -8.14 -8.17
CA VAL A 340 23.48 -8.19 -8.49
C VAL A 340 23.70 -8.28 -10.01
N GLN A 341 22.97 -9.16 -10.67
CA GLN A 341 23.02 -9.28 -12.12
C GLN A 341 22.68 -7.96 -12.81
N PHE A 342 21.65 -7.29 -12.32
CA PHE A 342 21.23 -6.01 -12.84
C PHE A 342 22.26 -4.90 -12.61
N LEU A 343 22.80 -4.78 -11.40
CA LEU A 343 23.76 -3.72 -11.06
C LEU A 343 25.06 -3.86 -11.84
N ARG A 344 25.55 -5.09 -12.07
CA ARG A 344 26.69 -5.33 -12.94
C ARG A 344 26.37 -4.90 -14.38
N TRP A 345 25.24 -5.33 -14.89
CA TRP A 345 24.77 -4.96 -16.22
C TRP A 345 24.67 -3.43 -16.38
N LEU A 346 24.14 -2.76 -15.37
CA LEU A 346 23.99 -1.30 -15.36
C LEU A 346 25.35 -0.59 -15.49
N ASP A 347 26.35 -1.03 -14.74
CA ASP A 347 27.69 -0.46 -14.77
C ASP A 347 28.33 -0.60 -16.17
N GLU A 348 28.07 -1.69 -16.87
CA GLU A 348 28.58 -1.93 -18.22
C GLU A 348 27.83 -1.14 -19.30
N GLU A 349 26.50 -1.01 -19.16
CA GLU A 349 25.64 -0.47 -20.21
C GLU A 349 25.49 1.05 -20.20
N VAL A 350 25.51 1.68 -19.02
CA VAL A 350 25.31 3.14 -18.93
C VAL A 350 26.36 3.91 -19.74
N PRO A 351 27.66 3.56 -19.70
CA PRO A 351 28.66 4.27 -20.50
C PRO A 351 28.44 4.23 -22.01
N LYS A 352 27.68 3.24 -22.50
CA LYS A 352 27.36 3.11 -23.94
C LYS A 352 26.31 4.14 -24.41
N GLY A 353 25.62 4.81 -23.49
CA GLY A 353 24.68 5.90 -23.78
C GLY A 353 23.34 5.49 -24.36
N LEU A 354 22.95 4.22 -24.26
CA LEU A 354 21.74 3.69 -24.87
C LEU A 354 20.58 3.45 -23.88
N GLN A 355 20.84 3.55 -22.58
CA GLN A 355 19.85 3.17 -21.57
C GLN A 355 19.05 4.37 -21.08
N THR A 356 17.76 4.12 -20.77
CA THR A 356 16.85 5.10 -20.22
C THR A 356 16.24 4.58 -18.91
N GLU A 357 15.56 5.44 -18.17
CA GLU A 357 14.83 5.04 -16.97
C GLU A 357 13.84 3.91 -17.25
N LEU A 358 13.22 3.88 -18.42
CA LEU A 358 12.30 2.78 -18.82
C LEU A 358 13.04 1.51 -19.22
N SER A 359 14.14 1.61 -19.96
CA SER A 359 14.86 0.42 -20.42
C SER A 359 15.50 -0.35 -19.27
N ILE A 360 15.98 0.34 -18.25
CA ILE A 360 16.56 -0.31 -17.07
C ILE A 360 15.50 -1.01 -16.22
N ASP A 361 14.30 -0.43 -16.13
CA ASP A 361 13.16 -1.08 -15.47
C ASP A 361 12.82 -2.40 -16.16
N LYS A 362 12.74 -2.39 -17.50
CA LYS A 362 12.49 -3.61 -18.28
C LYS A 362 13.56 -4.67 -18.03
N LYS A 363 14.83 -4.27 -17.98
CA LYS A 363 15.94 -5.22 -17.74
C LYS A 363 15.86 -5.83 -16.35
N LEU A 364 15.62 -5.01 -15.32
CA LEU A 364 15.50 -5.52 -13.95
C LEU A 364 14.31 -6.47 -13.82
N THR A 365 13.16 -6.11 -14.38
CA THR A 365 11.97 -6.95 -14.37
C THR A 365 12.24 -8.29 -15.06
N ALA A 366 12.94 -8.29 -16.21
CA ALA A 366 13.29 -9.51 -16.90
C ALA A 366 14.21 -10.41 -16.07
N LEU A 367 15.20 -9.84 -15.39
CA LEU A 367 16.10 -10.59 -14.51
C LEU A 367 15.36 -11.19 -13.30
N ARG A 368 14.47 -10.44 -12.71
CA ARG A 368 13.61 -10.95 -11.64
C ARG A 368 12.70 -12.09 -12.11
N ALA A 369 12.18 -11.97 -13.33
CA ALA A 369 11.31 -12.99 -13.92
C ALA A 369 12.04 -14.34 -14.16
N GLU A 370 13.35 -14.33 -14.24
CA GLU A 370 14.17 -15.55 -14.36
C GLU A 370 14.32 -16.28 -13.02
N GLN A 371 14.04 -15.64 -11.91
CA GLN A 371 14.16 -16.24 -10.59
C GLN A 371 13.00 -17.20 -10.30
N PRO A 372 13.28 -18.31 -9.59
CA PRO A 372 12.22 -19.27 -9.23
C PRO A 372 11.09 -18.59 -8.44
N GLY A 373 9.85 -18.93 -8.77
CA GLY A 373 8.69 -18.46 -8.01
C GLY A 373 8.30 -17.02 -8.23
N PHE A 374 8.89 -16.31 -9.19
CA PHE A 374 8.51 -14.92 -9.49
C PHE A 374 7.04 -14.83 -9.91
N LYS A 375 6.31 -13.88 -9.31
CA LYS A 375 4.88 -13.68 -9.52
C LYS A 375 4.51 -12.30 -10.09
N GLY A 376 5.46 -11.40 -10.21
CA GLY A 376 5.23 -10.04 -10.69
C GLY A 376 5.90 -9.00 -9.80
N LEU A 377 5.79 -7.75 -10.17
CA LEU A 377 6.31 -6.65 -9.36
C LEU A 377 5.38 -6.36 -8.18
N SER A 378 5.97 -5.94 -7.05
CA SER A 378 5.20 -5.59 -5.85
C SER A 378 4.68 -4.15 -5.87
N PHE A 379 5.25 -3.31 -6.74
CA PHE A 379 4.79 -1.94 -7.03
C PHE A 379 5.45 -1.44 -8.32
N PRO A 380 4.93 -0.36 -8.94
CA PRO A 380 5.58 0.22 -10.12
C PRO A 380 6.98 0.73 -9.78
N THR A 381 7.97 0.35 -10.58
CA THR A 381 9.37 0.74 -10.36
C THR A 381 9.53 2.25 -10.39
N ILE A 382 10.28 2.78 -9.43
CA ILE A 382 10.72 4.17 -9.38
C ILE A 382 12.19 4.20 -9.81
N ALA A 383 12.44 4.64 -11.04
CA ALA A 383 13.78 4.79 -11.59
C ALA A 383 13.98 6.27 -11.92
N GLY A 384 14.59 7.01 -10.98
CA GLY A 384 14.78 8.45 -11.10
C GLY A 384 16.24 8.83 -11.28
N TYR A 385 16.61 9.25 -12.49
CA TYR A 385 17.96 9.70 -12.78
C TYR A 385 18.09 11.21 -12.50
N ALA A 386 19.15 11.61 -11.81
CA ALA A 386 19.49 13.00 -11.50
C ALA A 386 18.28 13.72 -10.86
N ALA A 387 17.77 14.78 -11.47
CA ALA A 387 16.66 15.59 -10.94
C ALA A 387 15.37 14.78 -10.71
N HIS A 388 15.12 13.74 -11.49
CA HIS A 388 13.96 12.87 -11.30
C HIS A 388 14.03 12.10 -9.97
N GLY A 389 15.22 11.85 -9.46
CA GLY A 389 15.41 11.22 -8.15
C GLY A 389 14.93 12.10 -6.98
N ALA A 390 14.77 13.40 -7.19
CA ALA A 390 14.22 14.30 -6.18
C ALA A 390 12.70 14.23 -6.05
N ILE A 391 12.04 13.53 -6.97
CA ILE A 391 10.59 13.30 -6.94
C ILE A 391 10.37 11.95 -6.27
N VAL A 392 9.85 11.94 -5.04
CA VAL A 392 9.80 10.76 -4.16
C VAL A 392 9.11 9.56 -4.81
N HIS A 393 7.98 9.75 -5.49
CA HIS A 393 7.21 8.71 -6.17
C HIS A 393 7.25 8.90 -7.69
N TYR A 394 8.43 9.20 -8.23
CA TYR A 394 8.57 9.39 -9.68
C TYR A 394 8.27 8.10 -10.44
N GLU A 395 7.49 8.21 -11.48
CA GLU A 395 7.24 7.12 -12.42
C GLU A 395 7.54 7.60 -13.83
N ALA A 396 8.53 6.99 -14.48
CA ALA A 396 8.94 7.35 -15.81
C ALA A 396 7.87 6.97 -16.84
N THR A 397 7.62 7.86 -17.80
CA THR A 397 6.77 7.61 -18.96
C THR A 397 7.62 7.73 -20.22
N GLU A 398 7.05 7.36 -21.37
CA GLU A 398 7.75 7.52 -22.66
C GLU A 398 8.15 9.00 -22.91
N GLU A 399 7.32 9.93 -22.46
CA GLU A 399 7.55 11.37 -22.65
C GLU A 399 8.56 11.95 -21.65
N THR A 400 8.61 11.41 -20.42
CA THR A 400 9.45 11.96 -19.35
C THR A 400 10.76 11.21 -19.14
N ALA A 401 10.88 9.97 -19.63
CA ALA A 401 12.02 9.10 -19.34
C ALA A 401 13.35 9.75 -19.74
N ALA A 402 14.25 9.86 -18.75
CA ALA A 402 15.59 10.38 -18.97
C ALA A 402 16.52 9.29 -19.54
N ARG A 403 17.43 9.71 -20.42
CA ARG A 403 18.55 8.87 -20.83
C ARG A 403 19.62 8.93 -19.73
N LEU A 404 20.12 7.76 -19.36
CA LEU A 404 21.17 7.68 -18.33
C LEU A 404 22.52 8.09 -18.93
N GLU A 405 23.22 8.95 -18.21
CA GLU A 405 24.57 9.38 -18.56
C GLU A 405 25.59 8.82 -17.53
N PRO A 406 26.87 8.65 -17.89
CA PRO A 406 27.87 8.10 -16.99
C PRO A 406 28.37 9.14 -15.97
N ARG A 407 27.44 9.72 -15.21
CA ARG A 407 27.69 10.70 -14.14
C ARG A 407 26.46 10.82 -13.27
N GLY A 408 26.63 11.28 -12.05
CA GLY A 408 25.53 11.56 -11.13
C GLY A 408 24.92 10.31 -10.53
N LEU A 409 23.73 10.46 -9.94
CA LEU A 409 23.05 9.45 -9.15
C LEU A 409 21.76 8.97 -9.83
N LEU A 410 21.55 7.66 -9.79
CA LEU A 410 20.29 7.01 -10.13
C LEU A 410 19.66 6.49 -8.83
N LEU A 411 18.45 6.93 -8.54
CA LEU A 411 17.64 6.37 -7.46
C LEU A 411 16.72 5.30 -8.05
N LEU A 412 16.86 4.06 -7.57
CA LEU A 412 16.09 2.93 -8.06
C LEU A 412 15.37 2.25 -6.90
N ASP A 413 14.04 2.39 -6.87
CA ASP A 413 13.17 1.80 -5.88
C ASP A 413 12.25 0.79 -6.58
N SER A 414 12.30 -0.45 -6.14
CA SER A 414 11.59 -1.54 -6.82
C SER A 414 11.33 -2.71 -5.88
N GLY A 415 10.49 -3.63 -6.32
CA GLY A 415 10.21 -4.83 -5.56
C GLY A 415 9.50 -5.88 -6.38
N ALA A 416 9.49 -7.09 -5.87
CA ALA A 416 8.87 -8.24 -6.52
C ALA A 416 8.09 -9.08 -5.54
N HIS A 417 7.07 -9.77 -6.06
CA HIS A 417 6.42 -10.87 -5.39
C HIS A 417 7.04 -12.18 -5.85
N TYR A 418 7.33 -13.04 -4.89
CA TYR A 418 7.67 -14.43 -5.10
C TYR A 418 6.61 -15.29 -4.43
N ASP A 419 6.55 -16.56 -4.78
CA ASP A 419 5.58 -17.50 -4.19
C ASP A 419 5.66 -17.59 -2.66
N CYS A 420 6.80 -17.21 -2.07
CA CYS A 420 7.08 -17.31 -0.64
C CYS A 420 7.27 -15.97 0.08
N GLY A 421 7.26 -14.85 -0.63
CA GLY A 421 7.50 -13.56 0.01
C GLY A 421 7.44 -12.39 -0.94
N THR A 422 7.61 -11.19 -0.38
CA THR A 422 7.54 -9.93 -1.12
C THR A 422 8.77 -9.09 -0.79
N THR A 423 9.35 -8.45 -1.80
CA THR A 423 10.52 -7.58 -1.63
C THR A 423 10.19 -6.12 -1.90
N ASP A 424 10.97 -5.26 -1.29
CA ASP A 424 10.91 -3.81 -1.43
C ASP A 424 12.31 -3.28 -1.15
N ILE A 425 12.96 -2.71 -2.16
CA ILE A 425 14.36 -2.30 -2.06
C ILE A 425 14.61 -0.99 -2.79
N THR A 426 15.39 -0.11 -2.19
CA THR A 426 15.91 1.07 -2.87
C THR A 426 17.44 1.05 -2.81
N ARG A 427 18.04 1.27 -3.97
CA ARG A 427 19.47 1.54 -4.10
C ARG A 427 19.67 2.83 -4.89
N THR A 428 20.47 3.72 -4.35
CA THR A 428 20.95 4.90 -5.08
C THR A 428 22.33 4.57 -5.60
N VAL A 429 22.52 4.69 -6.91
CA VAL A 429 23.70 4.17 -7.61
C VAL A 429 24.47 5.31 -8.27
N ALA A 430 25.78 5.37 -8.05
CA ALA A 430 26.67 6.28 -8.77
C ALA A 430 26.90 5.75 -10.19
N LEU A 431 26.53 6.54 -11.19
CA LEU A 431 26.74 6.18 -12.60
C LEU A 431 28.07 6.67 -13.16
N GLY A 432 28.84 7.39 -12.36
CA GLY A 432 30.14 7.96 -12.70
C GLY A 432 30.55 9.02 -11.68
N PRO A 433 31.29 10.07 -12.08
CA PRO A 433 31.72 11.11 -11.15
C PRO A 433 30.55 11.81 -10.46
N LEU A 434 30.74 12.14 -9.19
CA LEU A 434 29.76 12.79 -8.33
C LEU A 434 30.31 14.11 -7.79
N THR A 435 29.42 15.05 -7.47
CA THR A 435 29.77 16.26 -6.74
C THR A 435 30.02 15.95 -5.26
N GLU A 436 30.66 16.85 -4.54
CA GLU A 436 30.86 16.73 -3.09
C GLU A 436 29.50 16.69 -2.36
N GLU A 437 28.53 17.49 -2.81
CA GLU A 437 27.20 17.53 -2.21
C GLU A 437 26.48 16.19 -2.39
N GLU A 438 26.52 15.60 -3.59
CA GLU A 438 25.93 14.29 -3.85
C GLU A 438 26.51 13.22 -2.92
N ARG A 439 27.82 13.21 -2.77
CA ARG A 439 28.51 12.25 -1.88
C ARG A 439 28.16 12.47 -0.41
N ARG A 440 28.13 13.72 0.03
CA ARG A 440 27.79 14.07 1.41
C ARG A 440 26.34 13.66 1.73
N VAL A 441 25.41 14.01 0.88
CA VAL A 441 23.98 13.69 1.06
C VAL A 441 23.77 12.18 1.05
N TYR A 442 24.40 11.47 0.10
CA TYR A 442 24.34 10.01 0.07
C TYR A 442 24.80 9.40 1.39
N THR A 443 25.91 9.85 1.91
CA THR A 443 26.49 9.32 3.15
C THR A 443 25.63 9.62 4.37
N LEU A 444 24.96 10.77 4.41
CA LEU A 444 24.03 11.11 5.50
C LEU A 444 22.80 10.20 5.49
N VAL A 445 22.28 9.87 4.30
CA VAL A 445 21.18 8.92 4.17
C VAL A 445 21.62 7.52 4.61
N LEU A 446 22.81 7.09 4.17
CA LEU A 446 23.38 5.79 4.57
C LEU A 446 23.57 5.72 6.08
N LYS A 447 24.08 6.79 6.70
CA LYS A 447 24.25 6.87 8.16
C LYS A 447 22.92 6.65 8.89
N GLY A 448 21.84 7.30 8.46
CA GLY A 448 20.53 7.12 9.04
C GLY A 448 19.99 5.70 8.84
N HIS A 449 20.19 5.17 7.65
CA HIS A 449 19.81 3.79 7.31
C HIS A 449 20.52 2.78 8.24
N ILE A 450 21.81 2.91 8.42
CA ILE A 450 22.60 2.04 9.28
C ILE A 450 22.15 2.13 10.74
N ASN A 451 21.92 3.34 11.25
CA ASN A 451 21.56 3.53 12.65
C ASN A 451 20.19 2.96 13.00
N LEU A 452 19.25 3.01 12.07
CA LEU A 452 17.97 2.32 12.28
C LEU A 452 18.15 0.81 12.19
N ALA A 453 18.87 0.30 11.20
CA ALA A 453 19.07 -1.14 11.00
C ALA A 453 19.79 -1.80 12.19
N ARG A 454 20.70 -1.11 12.85
CA ARG A 454 21.47 -1.63 13.99
C ARG A 454 20.86 -1.32 15.35
N ALA A 455 19.67 -0.73 15.38
CA ALA A 455 19.02 -0.37 16.64
C ALA A 455 18.72 -1.60 17.48
N ARG A 456 18.96 -1.47 18.79
CA ARG A 456 18.52 -2.42 19.82
C ARG A 456 17.67 -1.63 20.81
N PHE A 457 16.51 -2.14 21.16
CA PHE A 457 15.53 -1.36 21.90
C PHE A 457 14.68 -2.26 22.82
N PRO A 458 14.14 -1.70 23.91
CA PRO A 458 13.29 -2.48 24.81
C PRO A 458 11.95 -2.85 24.16
N GLU A 459 11.42 -3.98 24.55
CA GLU A 459 10.06 -4.39 24.18
C GLU A 459 9.07 -3.28 24.52
N GLY A 460 8.12 -3.04 23.63
CA GLY A 460 7.15 -1.93 23.76
C GLY A 460 7.54 -0.67 22.99
N THR A 461 8.75 -0.62 22.44
CA THR A 461 9.20 0.51 21.63
C THR A 461 8.37 0.61 20.33
N THR A 462 8.03 1.82 19.96
CA THR A 462 7.17 2.13 18.82
C THR A 462 7.95 2.73 17.65
N GLY A 463 7.30 2.78 16.48
CA GLY A 463 7.90 3.40 15.30
C GLY A 463 8.15 4.90 15.48
N LEU A 464 7.34 5.59 16.28
CA LEU A 464 7.58 7.01 16.59
C LEU A 464 8.94 7.20 17.28
N GLU A 465 9.28 6.33 18.22
CA GLU A 465 10.55 6.39 18.93
C GLU A 465 11.74 6.00 18.04
N LEU A 466 11.58 4.98 17.19
CA LEU A 466 12.65 4.49 16.34
C LEU A 466 13.00 5.45 15.19
N ASP A 467 12.08 6.28 14.78
CA ASP A 467 12.25 7.18 13.64
C ASP A 467 13.47 8.13 13.81
N LEU A 468 13.72 8.56 15.02
CA LEU A 468 14.84 9.45 15.31
C LEU A 468 16.20 8.84 14.91
N ALA A 469 16.34 7.51 15.04
CA ALA A 469 17.59 6.83 14.66
C ALA A 469 17.96 7.09 13.19
N ALA A 470 16.95 7.15 12.31
CA ALA A 470 17.16 7.40 10.88
C ALA A 470 17.39 8.89 10.56
N ARG A 471 16.87 9.80 11.37
CA ARG A 471 16.88 11.25 11.07
C ARG A 471 17.95 12.04 11.80
N TYR A 472 18.40 11.57 12.96
CA TYR A 472 19.26 12.37 13.84
C TYR A 472 20.51 12.86 13.12
N GLY A 473 21.24 12.00 12.42
CA GLY A 473 22.47 12.38 11.73
C GLY A 473 22.26 13.44 10.64
N MET A 474 21.19 13.33 9.86
CA MET A 474 20.91 14.33 8.82
C MET A 474 20.39 15.65 9.40
N TRP A 475 19.63 15.61 10.49
CA TRP A 475 19.17 16.82 11.17
C TRP A 475 20.33 17.67 11.66
N GLN A 476 21.42 17.03 12.13
CA GLN A 476 22.61 17.76 12.60
C GLN A 476 23.25 18.61 11.50
N ARG A 477 22.95 18.28 10.24
CA ARG A 477 23.45 18.99 9.05
C ARG A 477 22.35 19.79 8.35
N GLY A 478 21.17 19.89 8.93
CA GLY A 478 20.06 20.69 8.39
C GLY A 478 19.23 20.02 7.30
N TYR A 479 19.30 18.69 7.16
CA TYR A 479 18.51 17.93 6.19
C TYR A 479 17.40 17.16 6.87
N ASP A 480 16.31 16.94 6.12
CA ASP A 480 15.17 16.13 6.55
C ASP A 480 14.45 15.54 5.33
N PHE A 481 13.46 14.69 5.55
CA PHE A 481 12.58 14.18 4.51
C PHE A 481 11.13 14.11 5.03
N GLY A 482 10.17 14.19 4.10
CA GLY A 482 8.76 14.32 4.46
C GLY A 482 7.97 13.02 4.50
N HIS A 483 8.46 11.95 3.87
CA HIS A 483 7.74 10.68 3.84
C HIS A 483 8.04 9.83 5.09
N GLY A 484 7.30 8.72 5.24
CA GLY A 484 7.55 7.78 6.32
C GLY A 484 8.89 7.07 6.16
N THR A 485 9.51 6.73 7.29
CA THR A 485 10.80 6.03 7.31
C THR A 485 10.64 4.54 7.04
N GLY A 486 9.51 3.95 7.41
CA GLY A 486 9.29 2.53 7.18
C GLY A 486 7.86 2.08 7.40
N HIS A 487 7.53 0.95 6.79
CA HIS A 487 6.23 0.29 6.85
C HIS A 487 6.39 -1.23 6.88
N GLY A 488 5.37 -1.94 7.34
CA GLY A 488 5.36 -3.39 7.26
C GLY A 488 5.30 -3.87 5.81
N VAL A 489 5.70 -5.11 5.60
CA VAL A 489 5.68 -5.79 4.30
C VAL A 489 5.01 -7.14 4.46
N GLY A 490 4.05 -7.45 3.58
CA GLY A 490 3.33 -8.72 3.60
C GLY A 490 4.14 -9.87 3.01
N THR A 491 3.74 -11.09 3.32
CA THR A 491 4.35 -12.31 2.79
C THR A 491 3.54 -12.79 1.58
N TYR A 492 3.99 -12.42 0.39
CA TYR A 492 3.23 -12.54 -0.85
C TYR A 492 1.84 -11.94 -0.66
N LEU A 493 1.85 -10.72 -0.18
CA LEU A 493 0.68 -9.85 0.02
C LEU A 493 1.08 -8.41 -0.33
N GLY A 494 0.33 -7.43 0.13
CA GLY A 494 0.65 -6.03 -0.13
C GLY A 494 2.05 -5.65 0.36
N VAL A 495 2.77 -4.89 -0.44
CA VAL A 495 4.08 -4.37 -0.07
C VAL A 495 3.98 -3.38 1.09
N HIS A 496 2.85 -2.68 1.21
CA HIS A 496 2.54 -1.82 2.34
C HIS A 496 1.56 -2.54 3.26
N GLU A 497 2.02 -2.94 4.44
CA GLU A 497 1.20 -3.70 5.38
C GLU A 497 1.24 -3.06 6.77
N GLY A 498 0.04 -2.73 7.31
CA GLY A 498 -0.07 -2.28 8.70
C GLY A 498 -0.05 -3.43 9.70
N PRO A 499 -0.22 -3.12 10.99
CA PRO A 499 -0.71 -1.85 11.53
C PRO A 499 0.37 -0.81 11.86
N HIS A 500 1.65 -1.18 11.83
CA HIS A 500 2.77 -0.38 12.31
C HIS A 500 3.49 0.37 11.20
N GLN A 501 4.04 1.52 11.55
CA GLN A 501 4.94 2.30 10.70
C GLN A 501 5.99 3.01 11.55
N ILE A 502 7.13 3.32 10.95
CA ILE A 502 8.16 4.19 11.50
C ILE A 502 8.01 5.56 10.83
N ARG A 503 7.64 6.59 11.60
CA ARG A 503 7.45 7.95 11.12
C ARG A 503 7.68 8.93 12.27
N LYS A 504 8.00 10.19 11.96
CA LYS A 504 8.16 11.22 12.98
C LYS A 504 6.84 11.79 13.50
N ASN A 505 5.72 11.48 12.84
CA ASN A 505 4.40 11.99 13.21
C ASN A 505 3.71 11.07 14.19
N CYS A 506 3.05 11.65 15.21
CA CYS A 506 2.24 10.88 16.14
C CYS A 506 0.92 10.50 15.46
N ARG A 507 0.77 9.21 15.16
CA ARG A 507 -0.41 8.62 14.53
C ARG A 507 -0.67 7.25 15.17
N ALA A 508 -1.85 6.68 14.95
CA ALA A 508 -2.14 5.33 15.44
C ALA A 508 -1.09 4.31 14.98
N CYS A 509 -0.66 4.36 13.72
CA CYS A 509 0.33 3.44 13.16
C CYS A 509 1.73 3.60 13.77
N THR A 510 2.11 4.79 14.25
CA THR A 510 3.42 5.01 14.87
C THR A 510 3.44 4.72 16.37
N LEU A 511 2.29 4.42 16.96
CA LEU A 511 2.16 4.06 18.37
C LEU A 511 1.98 2.54 18.58
N VAL A 512 2.03 1.76 17.52
CA VAL A 512 1.99 0.29 17.62
C VAL A 512 3.35 -0.22 18.11
N PRO A 513 3.41 -0.95 19.21
CA PRO A 513 4.67 -1.53 19.70
C PRO A 513 5.22 -2.58 18.72
N PHE A 514 6.53 -2.59 18.54
CA PHE A 514 7.18 -3.67 17.81
C PHE A 514 7.18 -4.96 18.62
N ALA A 515 7.03 -6.07 17.92
CA ALA A 515 7.10 -7.41 18.50
C ALA A 515 7.98 -8.31 17.63
N ASP A 516 8.49 -9.38 18.22
CA ASP A 516 9.23 -10.41 17.50
C ASP A 516 8.40 -10.94 16.32
N GLY A 517 8.97 -10.91 15.13
CA GLY A 517 8.32 -11.38 13.90
C GLY A 517 7.73 -10.29 13.00
N MET A 518 7.79 -9.03 13.39
CA MET A 518 7.32 -7.93 12.54
C MET A 518 8.36 -7.51 11.52
N THR A 519 7.94 -7.41 10.25
CA THR A 519 8.77 -6.83 9.18
C THR A 519 8.55 -5.33 9.13
N VAL A 520 9.58 -4.60 8.74
CA VAL A 520 9.48 -3.15 8.51
C VAL A 520 10.55 -2.71 7.53
N THR A 521 10.23 -1.76 6.65
CA THR A 521 11.24 -1.16 5.78
C THR A 521 12.04 -0.10 6.55
N ASP A 522 13.25 0.14 6.09
CA ASP A 522 14.18 1.16 6.59
C ASP A 522 14.60 1.96 5.36
N GLU A 523 13.94 3.11 5.12
CA GLU A 523 14.05 3.84 3.85
C GLU A 523 14.16 5.36 4.00
N PRO A 524 15.13 5.85 4.79
CA PRO A 524 15.36 7.29 4.85
C PRO A 524 15.80 7.84 3.50
N GLY A 525 15.57 9.12 3.28
CA GLY A 525 15.98 9.79 2.05
C GLY A 525 16.31 11.25 2.26
N ILE A 526 16.91 11.87 1.26
CA ILE A 526 17.10 13.32 1.15
C ILE A 526 16.91 13.69 -0.31
N TYR A 527 16.09 14.72 -0.57
CA TYR A 527 15.71 15.11 -1.93
C TYR A 527 16.05 16.57 -2.15
N VAL A 528 16.98 16.82 -3.08
CA VAL A 528 17.41 18.16 -3.43
C VAL A 528 16.70 18.57 -4.71
N SER A 529 15.66 19.38 -4.55
CA SER A 529 14.74 19.75 -5.63
C SER A 529 15.48 20.21 -6.89
N ASP A 530 15.04 19.69 -8.05
CA ASP A 530 15.58 19.95 -9.38
C ASP A 530 17.05 19.50 -9.60
N ARG A 531 17.65 18.78 -8.67
CA ARG A 531 19.05 18.34 -8.80
C ARG A 531 19.24 16.83 -8.64
N PHE A 532 18.90 16.26 -7.50
CA PHE A 532 19.05 14.82 -7.25
C PHE A 532 18.29 14.38 -5.99
N GLY A 533 18.11 13.08 -5.84
CA GLY A 533 17.56 12.46 -4.64
C GLY A 533 18.36 11.23 -4.25
N VAL A 534 18.33 10.92 -2.96
CA VAL A 534 18.96 9.72 -2.39
C VAL A 534 17.95 9.04 -1.47
N ARG A 535 17.76 7.75 -1.65
CA ARG A 535 17.02 6.87 -0.73
C ARG A 535 17.76 5.54 -0.69
N ILE A 536 17.90 4.97 0.48
CA ILE A 536 18.49 3.64 0.69
C ILE A 536 17.50 2.85 1.52
N GLU A 537 17.07 1.71 1.00
CA GLU A 537 16.02 0.93 1.63
C GLU A 537 16.35 -0.55 1.69
N ASN A 538 16.15 -1.12 2.88
CA ASN A 538 16.12 -2.56 3.13
C ASN A 538 14.86 -2.93 3.92
N VAL A 539 14.48 -4.19 3.87
CA VAL A 539 13.46 -4.77 4.74
C VAL A 539 14.14 -5.37 5.97
N LEU A 540 13.64 -5.01 7.13
CA LEU A 540 14.12 -5.50 8.43
C LEU A 540 13.09 -6.44 9.04
N LEU A 541 13.55 -7.35 9.90
CA LEU A 541 12.72 -8.24 10.70
C LEU A 541 13.07 -8.04 12.17
N ALA A 542 12.08 -7.60 12.96
CA ALA A 542 12.27 -7.48 14.40
C ALA A 542 12.34 -8.87 15.05
N HIS A 543 13.26 -9.05 15.98
CA HIS A 543 13.40 -10.32 16.71
C HIS A 543 13.84 -10.05 18.15
N GLU A 544 13.57 -11.01 19.03
CA GLU A 544 14.06 -10.95 20.39
C GLU A 544 15.59 -10.97 20.41
N ASP A 545 16.20 -10.13 21.25
CA ASP A 545 17.64 -9.99 21.39
C ASP A 545 18.03 -9.97 22.88
N GLY A 546 17.60 -10.98 23.59
CA GLY A 546 17.93 -11.19 25.00
C GLY A 546 17.09 -10.38 25.96
N ALA A 547 17.46 -10.49 27.23
CA ALA A 547 16.83 -9.79 28.34
C ALA A 547 17.87 -9.31 29.34
N THR A 548 17.57 -8.20 30.00
CA THR A 548 18.39 -7.64 31.07
C THR A 548 17.50 -7.41 32.29
N ASP A 549 18.04 -6.83 33.34
CA ASP A 549 17.26 -6.40 34.51
C ASP A 549 16.20 -5.35 34.13
N PHE A 550 16.34 -4.71 32.96
CA PHE A 550 15.39 -3.73 32.44
C PHE A 550 14.30 -4.35 31.55
N GLY A 551 14.29 -5.66 31.37
CA GLY A 551 13.30 -6.39 30.58
C GLY A 551 13.85 -6.98 29.29
N LYS A 552 12.94 -7.37 28.40
CA LYS A 552 13.27 -7.92 27.09
C LYS A 552 13.68 -6.82 26.11
N PHE A 553 14.62 -7.17 25.24
CA PHE A 553 15.06 -6.28 24.15
C PHE A 553 14.79 -6.92 22.80
N LEU A 554 14.63 -6.08 21.81
CA LEU A 554 14.46 -6.43 20.40
C LEU A 554 15.59 -5.81 19.58
N ALA A 555 15.86 -6.41 18.44
CA ALA A 555 16.78 -5.89 17.43
C ALA A 555 16.26 -6.25 16.05
N PHE A 556 16.93 -5.79 14.99
CA PHE A 556 16.54 -6.07 13.63
C PHE A 556 17.54 -7.00 12.94
N GLU A 557 17.01 -8.00 12.24
CA GLU A 557 17.74 -8.73 11.21
C GLU A 557 17.46 -8.02 9.88
N THR A 558 18.50 -7.69 9.12
CA THR A 558 18.31 -7.13 7.77
C THR A 558 18.04 -8.29 6.81
N LEU A 559 16.82 -8.36 6.26
CA LEU A 559 16.42 -9.42 5.34
C LEU A 559 16.93 -9.20 3.93
N THR A 560 16.91 -7.97 3.45
CA THR A 560 17.37 -7.59 2.11
C THR A 560 18.84 -7.90 1.94
N LEU A 561 19.19 -8.57 0.84
CA LEU A 561 20.57 -8.94 0.51
C LEU A 561 20.95 -8.33 -0.83
N CYS A 562 21.60 -7.18 -0.79
CA CYS A 562 22.07 -6.47 -1.98
C CYS A 562 23.17 -5.50 -1.58
N PRO A 563 24.27 -5.39 -2.32
CA PRO A 563 25.30 -4.40 -2.02
C PRO A 563 24.74 -2.99 -1.97
N ILE A 564 25.20 -2.23 -1.01
CA ILE A 564 25.01 -0.79 -0.92
C ILE A 564 26.20 -0.16 -1.63
N ASP A 565 25.95 0.75 -2.57
CA ASP A 565 27.03 1.35 -3.36
C ASP A 565 28.02 2.10 -2.47
N LEU A 566 29.28 1.68 -2.52
CA LEU A 566 30.37 2.29 -1.72
C LEU A 566 31.02 3.49 -2.40
N ARG A 567 30.82 3.65 -3.71
CA ARG A 567 31.47 4.72 -4.50
C ARG A 567 31.12 6.12 -4.01
N PRO A 568 29.86 6.42 -3.59
CA PRO A 568 29.54 7.75 -3.08
C PRO A 568 29.96 8.01 -1.63
N VAL A 569 30.42 6.98 -0.91
CA VAL A 569 30.63 7.07 0.55
C VAL A 569 31.78 8.02 0.90
N VAL A 570 31.49 8.98 1.77
CA VAL A 570 32.48 9.82 2.46
C VAL A 570 32.73 9.20 3.83
N LYS A 571 33.79 8.41 3.91
CA LYS A 571 34.08 7.57 5.07
C LYS A 571 34.16 8.37 6.37
N GLU A 572 34.66 9.59 6.31
CA GLU A 572 34.85 10.50 7.45
C GLU A 572 33.54 10.94 8.11
N LEU A 573 32.41 10.78 7.40
CA LEU A 573 31.08 11.09 7.95
C LEU A 573 30.47 9.91 8.72
N LEU A 574 31.08 8.74 8.63
CA LEU A 574 30.63 7.54 9.33
C LEU A 574 31.48 7.28 10.57
N THR A 575 30.84 6.78 11.63
CA THR A 575 31.56 6.32 12.82
C THR A 575 32.19 4.95 12.57
N GLY A 576 33.12 4.54 13.45
CA GLY A 576 33.72 3.20 13.38
C GLY A 576 32.67 2.09 13.49
N GLU A 577 31.65 2.26 14.32
CA GLU A 577 30.55 1.29 14.47
C GLU A 577 29.69 1.20 13.23
N GLU A 578 29.42 2.33 12.57
CA GLU A 578 28.65 2.36 11.33
C GLU A 578 29.42 1.67 10.19
N ILE A 579 30.72 1.91 10.09
CA ILE A 579 31.58 1.24 9.11
C ILE A 579 31.62 -0.28 9.39
N ALA A 580 31.75 -0.67 10.65
CA ALA A 580 31.76 -2.08 11.03
C ALA A 580 30.44 -2.77 10.64
N TRP A 581 29.31 -2.10 10.86
CA TRP A 581 28.00 -2.63 10.45
C TRP A 581 27.96 -2.85 8.92
N LEU A 582 28.39 -1.85 8.17
CA LEU A 582 28.37 -1.90 6.70
C LEU A 582 29.26 -3.03 6.17
N ASN A 583 30.48 -3.16 6.71
CA ASN A 583 31.39 -4.23 6.32
C ASN A 583 30.80 -5.62 6.66
N ALA A 584 30.22 -5.78 7.84
CA ALA A 584 29.58 -7.02 8.24
C ALA A 584 28.36 -7.35 7.37
N TYR A 585 27.56 -6.35 7.03
CA TYR A 585 26.42 -6.53 6.12
C TYR A 585 26.90 -7.01 4.73
N HIS A 586 27.93 -6.38 4.18
CA HIS A 586 28.48 -6.77 2.89
C HIS A 586 29.11 -8.15 2.92
N ASP A 587 29.70 -8.57 4.04
CA ASP A 587 30.19 -9.96 4.18
C ASP A 587 29.04 -10.95 4.11
N ARG A 588 27.93 -10.66 4.79
CA ARG A 588 26.70 -11.49 4.72
C ARG A 588 26.14 -11.55 3.30
N VAL A 589 26.05 -10.41 2.63
CA VAL A 589 25.55 -10.32 1.25
C VAL A 589 26.39 -11.19 0.32
N ARG A 590 27.71 -11.06 0.40
CA ARG A 590 28.64 -11.82 -0.46
C ARG A 590 28.51 -13.32 -0.21
N VAL A 591 28.54 -13.76 1.04
CA VAL A 591 28.45 -15.18 1.40
C VAL A 591 27.12 -15.77 0.91
N ALA A 592 26.02 -15.03 1.06
CA ALA A 592 24.70 -15.53 0.69
C ALA A 592 24.47 -15.56 -0.82
N LEU A 593 24.93 -14.55 -1.56
CA LEU A 593 24.60 -14.39 -2.98
C LEU A 593 25.61 -15.04 -3.92
N LEU A 594 26.88 -15.12 -3.54
CA LEU A 594 27.93 -15.66 -4.41
C LEU A 594 27.58 -17.05 -4.96
N PRO A 595 27.09 -18.01 -4.13
CA PRO A 595 26.72 -19.35 -4.63
C PRO A 595 25.56 -19.35 -5.62
N LEU A 596 24.75 -18.30 -5.66
CA LEU A 596 23.57 -18.21 -6.53
C LEU A 596 23.89 -17.66 -7.92
N LEU A 597 25.11 -17.18 -8.13
CA LEU A 597 25.54 -16.56 -9.38
C LEU A 597 26.32 -17.57 -10.22
N ALA A 598 25.89 -17.78 -11.47
CA ALA A 598 26.57 -18.65 -12.41
C ALA A 598 27.64 -17.92 -13.22
N ASN A 599 27.43 -16.63 -13.49
CA ASN A 599 28.29 -15.82 -14.35
C ASN A 599 29.52 -15.32 -13.58
N VAL A 600 30.70 -15.57 -14.13
CA VAL A 600 31.97 -15.15 -13.52
C VAL A 600 32.06 -13.62 -13.34
N ALA A 601 31.52 -12.86 -14.29
CA ALA A 601 31.53 -11.40 -14.20
C ALA A 601 30.62 -10.90 -13.05
N ASP A 602 29.48 -11.55 -12.83
CA ASP A 602 28.58 -11.23 -11.71
C ASP A 602 29.29 -11.50 -10.37
N LYS A 603 29.97 -12.64 -10.25
CA LYS A 603 30.73 -13.00 -9.04
C LYS A 603 31.83 -11.97 -8.74
N ALA A 604 32.60 -11.60 -9.76
CA ALA A 604 33.67 -10.62 -9.63
C ALA A 604 33.14 -9.24 -9.22
N TRP A 605 32.02 -8.84 -9.83
CA TRP A 605 31.35 -7.59 -9.48
C TRP A 605 30.90 -7.58 -8.02
N LEU A 606 30.26 -8.67 -7.56
CA LEU A 606 29.80 -8.80 -6.18
C LEU A 606 30.96 -8.71 -5.19
N GLU A 607 32.06 -9.38 -5.45
CA GLU A 607 33.24 -9.35 -4.60
C GLU A 607 33.80 -7.93 -4.47
N ALA A 608 33.90 -7.20 -5.58
CA ALA A 608 34.37 -5.82 -5.59
C ALA A 608 33.40 -4.88 -4.87
N ALA A 609 32.09 -5.06 -5.08
CA ALA A 609 31.05 -4.22 -4.51
C ALA A 609 30.90 -4.41 -2.99
N THR A 610 31.34 -5.53 -2.45
CA THR A 610 31.22 -5.88 -1.03
C THR A 610 32.56 -5.78 -0.28
N ARG A 611 33.54 -5.11 -0.85
CA ARG A 611 34.84 -4.89 -0.19
C ARG A 611 34.67 -4.11 1.12
N HIS A 612 35.57 -4.33 2.04
CA HIS A 612 35.63 -3.55 3.27
C HIS A 612 36.11 -2.12 2.99
N ILE A 613 35.64 -1.19 3.75
CA ILE A 613 36.10 0.20 3.72
C ILE A 613 36.72 0.63 5.05
#